data_9173d613b3a5870d8ebd1347ccd6fe42
#
_entry.id   9173d613b3a5870d8ebd1347ccd6fe42
#
_cell.length_a   1.000
_cell.length_b   1.000
_cell.length_c   1.000
_cell.angle_alpha   90.00
_cell.angle_beta   90.00
_cell.angle_gamma   90.00
#
_symmetry.space_group_name_H-M   'P 1'
#
loop_
_entity.id
_entity.type
_entity.pdbx_description
1 polymer ?
#
loop_
_entity_poly.entity_id
_entity_poly.type
_entity_poly.pdbx_seq_one_letter_code
_entity_poly.pdbx_strand_id
1 'polypeptide(L)'
;MPPTLKRLATEDGSVSPPPLKRTTPSASAAVANFFKPASQKDPEKVTWKVVENTLLYCKYDKADSFAADRPRKIAAFDFDSTLVDAKSGNRFARDGDDWKWWHSQVPSKLKQLAEEGYLIAILSNQAGISMNSASKTVNSDKKRLADFKQRVKNVLIQLDLPIVLYAATEKDKFRKPRTGMWDKLLEAQALTREGEVDLEFCCFVGDAGGRTASAKGIKADFSCSDRDLASNVGIKFMTPEEFFLGEDSRPFMRSFDPTAHVSPFLTSKTDASPIAFAKKNDLELVIFCGSPGAGKSTWFQQHLKPLGYERVNQDLLKSRDRCLKVAREFLEDGKSVAVDNTNADIKAREYWTKLAESLEIPIRCVHFTAPSKLCEHNDAVR
;
A
#
# COMPACT_ATOMS: atom_id res chain seq x y z
N MET A 1 -47.73 -34.86 19.59
CA MET A 1 -47.03 -35.95 20.31
C MET A 1 -47.07 -37.17 19.44
N PRO A 2 -45.94 -37.76 19.03
CA PRO A 2 -45.90 -39.03 18.28
C PRO A 2 -46.08 -40.18 19.26
N PRO A 3 -46.68 -41.30 18.84
CA PRO A 3 -47.04 -42.39 19.73
C PRO A 3 -45.81 -43.24 20.08
N THR A 4 -45.70 -43.56 21.34
CA THR A 4 -44.71 -44.46 21.92
C THR A 4 -45.07 -45.92 21.57
N LEU A 5 -44.21 -46.59 20.80
CA LEU A 5 -44.30 -48.03 20.54
C LEU A 5 -43.89 -48.83 21.80
N LYS A 6 -44.83 -49.49 22.43
CA LYS A 6 -44.56 -50.48 23.49
C LYS A 6 -43.96 -51.75 22.90
N ARG A 7 -42.82 -52.20 23.45
CA ARG A 7 -42.24 -53.51 23.17
C ARG A 7 -43.12 -54.63 23.76
N LEU A 8 -43.51 -55.60 22.94
CA LEU A 8 -44.11 -56.87 23.39
C LEU A 8 -42.98 -57.83 23.81
N ALA A 9 -43.02 -58.29 25.04
CA ALA A 9 -42.18 -59.43 25.51
C ALA A 9 -42.75 -60.76 25.04
N THR A 10 -41.88 -61.60 24.50
CA THR A 10 -42.23 -62.97 24.18
C THR A 10 -42.07 -63.84 25.43
N GLU A 11 -42.90 -64.85 25.61
CA GLU A 11 -43.04 -65.67 26.83
C GLU A 11 -41.82 -66.52 27.25
N ASP A 12 -40.73 -66.54 26.48
CA ASP A 12 -39.54 -67.36 26.75
C ASP A 12 -38.34 -66.63 27.41
N GLY A 13 -38.50 -65.44 27.89
CA GLY A 13 -37.47 -64.74 28.70
C GLY A 13 -36.12 -64.52 28.01
N SER A 14 -35.94 -64.77 26.71
CA SER A 14 -34.72 -64.50 25.99
C SER A 14 -34.80 -63.14 25.28
N VAL A 15 -33.96 -62.25 25.73
CA VAL A 15 -33.81 -60.91 25.09
C VAL A 15 -32.84 -61.07 23.92
N SER A 16 -33.29 -60.83 22.70
CA SER A 16 -32.42 -60.77 21.54
C SER A 16 -31.36 -59.73 21.68
N PRO A 17 -30.08 -60.02 21.37
CA PRO A 17 -29.03 -59.00 21.42
C PRO A 17 -29.35 -57.84 20.45
N PRO A 18 -28.96 -56.62 20.78
CA PRO A 18 -29.20 -55.49 19.92
C PRO A 18 -28.55 -55.70 18.54
N PRO A 19 -29.15 -55.22 17.44
CA PRO A 19 -28.61 -55.40 16.11
C PRO A 19 -27.22 -54.76 16.05
N LEU A 20 -26.24 -55.56 15.59
CA LEU A 20 -24.88 -55.06 15.28
C LEU A 20 -25.00 -53.87 14.30
N LYS A 21 -24.52 -52.70 14.71
CA LYS A 21 -24.36 -51.57 13.82
C LYS A 21 -23.47 -52.01 12.67
N ARG A 22 -24.01 -52.05 11.45
CA ARG A 22 -23.22 -52.17 10.24
C ARG A 22 -22.22 -51.03 10.23
N THR A 23 -20.96 -51.30 10.48
CA THR A 23 -19.86 -50.41 10.19
C THR A 23 -19.72 -50.38 8.67
N THR A 24 -20.24 -49.34 8.05
CA THR A 24 -19.73 -48.94 6.73
C THR A 24 -18.24 -48.67 6.91
N PRO A 25 -17.35 -49.13 6.00
CA PRO A 25 -15.95 -48.77 6.05
C PRO A 25 -15.90 -47.25 5.90
N SER A 26 -15.63 -46.52 7.01
CA SER A 26 -15.33 -45.11 6.98
C SER A 26 -14.03 -44.99 6.19
N ALA A 27 -14.08 -44.37 5.00
CA ALA A 27 -12.91 -43.67 4.52
C ALA A 27 -12.30 -42.96 5.72
N SER A 28 -11.03 -43.20 6.01
CA SER A 28 -10.32 -42.58 7.14
C SER A 28 -10.54 -41.07 7.08
N ALA A 29 -11.46 -40.60 7.92
CA ALA A 29 -11.70 -39.18 8.04
C ALA A 29 -10.38 -38.56 8.51
N ALA A 30 -9.72 -37.79 7.64
CA ALA A 30 -8.51 -37.08 7.97
C ALA A 30 -8.84 -36.22 9.19
N VAL A 31 -8.26 -36.56 10.36
CA VAL A 31 -8.45 -35.78 11.58
C VAL A 31 -7.93 -34.37 11.27
N ALA A 32 -8.81 -33.39 11.40
CA ALA A 32 -8.43 -32.01 11.10
C ALA A 32 -7.17 -31.65 11.92
N ASN A 33 -6.22 -30.97 11.30
CA ASN A 33 -4.92 -30.63 11.92
C ASN A 33 -5.04 -29.96 13.29
N PHE A 34 -6.18 -29.31 13.56
CA PHE A 34 -6.48 -28.73 14.88
C PHE A 34 -6.49 -29.74 16.01
N PHE A 35 -6.95 -30.97 15.78
CA PHE A 35 -7.06 -32.03 16.80
C PHE A 35 -5.83 -32.94 16.87
N LYS A 36 -4.82 -32.73 16.02
CA LYS A 36 -3.56 -33.47 16.10
C LYS A 36 -2.66 -32.89 17.19
N PRO A 37 -1.94 -33.71 17.98
CA PRO A 37 -0.86 -33.25 18.85
C PRO A 37 0.17 -32.43 18.05
N ALA A 38 0.83 -31.49 18.69
CA ALA A 38 1.81 -30.59 18.02
C ALA A 38 2.90 -31.36 17.24
N SER A 39 3.31 -32.53 17.73
CA SER A 39 4.27 -33.45 17.08
C SER A 39 3.73 -34.18 15.83
N GLN A 40 2.42 -34.15 15.62
CA GLN A 40 1.74 -34.83 14.48
C GLN A 40 1.06 -33.84 13.53
N LYS A 41 1.21 -32.52 13.77
CA LYS A 41 0.70 -31.52 12.83
C LYS A 41 1.62 -31.46 11.63
N ASP A 42 1.01 -31.50 10.46
CA ASP A 42 1.75 -31.21 9.23
C ASP A 42 2.36 -29.78 9.34
N PRO A 43 3.63 -29.59 8.91
CA PRO A 43 4.25 -28.26 8.95
C PRO A 43 3.36 -27.26 8.22
N GLU A 44 3.22 -26.07 8.81
CA GLU A 44 2.39 -25.02 8.21
C GLU A 44 3.09 -24.49 6.97
N LYS A 45 2.56 -24.79 5.78
CA LYS A 45 3.17 -24.44 4.49
C LYS A 45 3.22 -22.92 4.23
N VAL A 46 2.50 -22.12 4.99
CA VAL A 46 2.38 -20.69 4.78
C VAL A 46 2.69 -19.97 6.08
N THR A 47 3.73 -19.16 6.08
CA THR A 47 4.18 -18.37 7.23
C THR A 47 3.81 -16.91 7.03
N TRP A 48 3.25 -16.28 8.07
CA TRP A 48 2.88 -14.87 8.08
C TRP A 48 3.71 -14.07 9.07
N LYS A 49 4.12 -12.85 8.66
CA LYS A 49 4.75 -11.85 9.53
C LYS A 49 4.11 -10.48 9.29
N VAL A 50 4.17 -9.62 10.29
CA VAL A 50 3.82 -8.20 10.18
C VAL A 50 5.11 -7.41 10.23
N VAL A 51 5.33 -6.56 9.25
CA VAL A 51 6.50 -5.69 9.15
C VAL A 51 6.04 -4.26 9.35
N GLU A 52 6.71 -3.53 10.23
CA GLU A 52 6.44 -2.11 10.53
C GLU A 52 4.95 -1.79 10.79
N ASN A 53 4.21 -2.75 11.36
CA ASN A 53 2.78 -2.67 11.74
C ASN A 53 1.77 -2.44 10.59
N THR A 54 2.20 -2.25 9.36
CA THR A 54 1.33 -1.90 8.22
C THR A 54 1.54 -2.77 6.99
N LEU A 55 2.61 -3.58 6.96
CA LEU A 55 2.90 -4.49 5.86
C LEU A 55 2.74 -5.93 6.31
N LEU A 56 1.87 -6.69 5.64
CA LEU A 56 1.79 -8.13 5.79
C LEU A 56 2.80 -8.79 4.85
N TYR A 57 3.59 -9.70 5.39
CA TYR A 57 4.49 -10.57 4.65
C TYR A 57 4.01 -12.00 4.77
N CYS A 58 3.98 -12.71 3.66
CA CYS A 58 3.65 -14.12 3.59
C CYS A 58 4.72 -14.86 2.78
N LYS A 59 5.14 -16.01 3.29
CA LYS A 59 6.09 -16.89 2.63
C LYS A 59 5.49 -18.29 2.53
N TYR A 60 5.52 -18.88 1.33
CA TYR A 60 5.23 -20.29 1.13
C TYR A 60 6.50 -21.12 1.42
N ASP A 61 6.37 -22.33 1.93
CA ASP A 61 7.48 -23.15 2.41
C ASP A 61 8.59 -23.41 1.37
N LYS A 62 8.25 -23.44 0.09
CA LYS A 62 9.20 -23.58 -1.01
C LYS A 62 9.95 -22.30 -1.37
N ALA A 63 9.63 -21.17 -0.75
CA ALA A 63 10.24 -19.87 -1.11
C ALA A 63 11.75 -19.78 -0.74
N ASP A 64 12.30 -20.71 0.02
CA ASP A 64 13.74 -20.82 0.26
C ASP A 64 14.51 -21.50 -0.88
N SER A 65 13.80 -22.11 -1.82
CA SER A 65 14.38 -22.85 -2.96
C SER A 65 14.62 -21.99 -4.20
N PHE A 66 14.60 -20.65 -4.07
CA PHE A 66 14.98 -19.78 -5.18
C PHE A 66 16.41 -20.06 -5.63
N ALA A 67 16.59 -20.27 -6.93
CA ALA A 67 17.89 -20.55 -7.51
C ALA A 67 18.94 -19.47 -7.13
N ALA A 68 20.19 -19.85 -7.01
CA ALA A 68 21.25 -18.93 -6.60
C ALA A 68 21.77 -18.01 -7.72
N ASP A 69 21.27 -18.20 -8.95
CA ASP A 69 21.75 -17.47 -10.12
C ASP A 69 21.50 -15.97 -10.02
N ARG A 70 22.51 -15.19 -10.37
CA ARG A 70 22.46 -13.73 -10.40
C ARG A 70 23.01 -13.23 -11.74
N PRO A 71 22.49 -12.16 -12.29
CA PRO A 71 21.42 -11.30 -11.75
C PRO A 71 20.04 -11.97 -11.75
N ARG A 72 19.19 -11.58 -10.78
CA ARG A 72 17.83 -12.11 -10.61
C ARG A 72 16.84 -11.47 -11.55
N LYS A 73 16.01 -12.28 -12.16
CA LYS A 73 14.78 -11.86 -12.86
C LYS A 73 13.61 -11.97 -11.89
N ILE A 74 12.82 -10.93 -11.79
CA ILE A 74 11.67 -10.85 -10.88
C ILE A 74 10.40 -10.65 -11.68
N ALA A 75 9.42 -11.53 -11.51
CA ALA A 75 8.06 -11.36 -12.00
C ALA A 75 7.14 -11.05 -10.80
N ALA A 76 6.74 -9.79 -10.67
CA ALA A 76 5.86 -9.33 -9.61
C ALA A 76 4.42 -9.17 -10.11
N PHE A 77 3.46 -9.51 -9.27
CA PHE A 77 2.03 -9.53 -9.61
C PHE A 77 1.21 -8.80 -8.55
N ASP A 78 0.16 -8.09 -8.95
CA ASP A 78 -0.93 -7.81 -8.03
C ASP A 78 -1.72 -9.10 -7.75
N PHE A 79 -2.59 -9.08 -6.74
CA PHE A 79 -3.34 -10.26 -6.31
C PHE A 79 -4.77 -10.24 -6.84
N ASP A 80 -5.57 -9.25 -6.43
CA ASP A 80 -6.98 -9.15 -6.78
C ASP A 80 -7.15 -8.62 -8.22
N SER A 81 -8.05 -9.20 -9.01
CA SER A 81 -8.28 -8.88 -10.44
C SER A 81 -7.05 -9.04 -11.34
N THR A 82 -6.02 -9.74 -10.86
CA THR A 82 -4.79 -10.06 -11.59
C THR A 82 -4.51 -11.56 -11.57
N LEU A 83 -4.33 -12.16 -10.41
CA LEU A 83 -4.18 -13.60 -10.25
C LEU A 83 -5.52 -14.26 -9.94
N VAL A 84 -6.36 -13.59 -9.16
CA VAL A 84 -7.66 -14.12 -8.71
C VAL A 84 -8.77 -13.08 -8.81
N ASP A 85 -9.99 -13.57 -9.02
CA ASP A 85 -11.24 -12.84 -8.92
C ASP A 85 -12.12 -13.42 -7.82
N ALA A 86 -13.11 -12.65 -7.35
CA ALA A 86 -14.16 -13.19 -6.50
C ALA A 86 -15.05 -14.16 -7.30
N LYS A 87 -15.21 -15.40 -6.81
CA LYS A 87 -16.08 -16.40 -7.41
C LYS A 87 -17.55 -15.96 -7.45
N SER A 88 -17.95 -15.17 -6.45
CA SER A 88 -19.29 -14.58 -6.36
C SER A 88 -19.60 -13.55 -7.44
N GLY A 89 -18.59 -13.06 -8.20
CA GLY A 89 -18.73 -11.98 -9.17
C GLY A 89 -18.80 -10.58 -8.54
N ASN A 90 -18.66 -10.46 -7.21
CA ASN A 90 -18.56 -9.17 -6.54
C ASN A 90 -17.20 -8.53 -6.79
N ARG A 91 -17.13 -7.21 -6.62
CA ARG A 91 -15.86 -6.47 -6.68
C ARG A 91 -14.83 -6.94 -5.63
N PHE A 92 -15.29 -7.35 -4.45
CA PHE A 92 -14.46 -7.87 -3.37
C PHE A 92 -14.98 -9.22 -2.92
N ALA A 93 -14.08 -10.13 -2.57
CA ALA A 93 -14.42 -11.43 -2.04
C ALA A 93 -15.19 -11.29 -0.70
N ARG A 94 -16.19 -12.15 -0.48
CA ARG A 94 -17.04 -12.20 0.73
C ARG A 94 -16.34 -12.84 1.92
N ASP A 95 -15.50 -13.84 1.62
CA ASP A 95 -14.77 -14.65 2.60
C ASP A 95 -13.50 -15.26 1.98
N GLY A 96 -12.80 -16.09 2.73
CA GLY A 96 -11.55 -16.72 2.30
C GLY A 96 -11.67 -17.77 1.21
N ASP A 97 -12.88 -18.28 0.94
CA ASP A 97 -13.14 -19.31 -0.08
C ASP A 97 -13.82 -18.73 -1.33
N ASP A 98 -14.20 -17.45 -1.30
CA ASP A 98 -14.82 -16.71 -2.41
C ASP A 98 -13.76 -16.25 -3.41
N TRP A 99 -13.10 -17.21 -4.10
CA TRP A 99 -12.11 -16.90 -5.12
C TRP A 99 -12.12 -17.91 -6.26
N LYS A 100 -11.64 -17.50 -7.40
CA LYS A 100 -11.32 -18.30 -8.59
C LYS A 100 -10.10 -17.69 -9.27
N TRP A 101 -9.41 -18.45 -10.10
CA TRP A 101 -8.38 -17.88 -10.98
C TRP A 101 -8.99 -16.78 -11.86
N TRP A 102 -8.26 -15.67 -12.03
CA TRP A 102 -8.62 -14.61 -12.98
C TRP A 102 -8.82 -15.22 -14.38
N HIS A 103 -7.91 -16.09 -14.81
CA HIS A 103 -8.04 -16.89 -16.02
C HIS A 103 -7.39 -18.26 -15.83
N SER A 104 -7.82 -19.27 -16.63
CA SER A 104 -7.30 -20.64 -16.55
C SER A 104 -5.79 -20.76 -16.85
N GLN A 105 -5.21 -19.82 -17.57
CA GLN A 105 -3.79 -19.78 -17.89
C GLN A 105 -2.90 -19.27 -16.74
N VAL A 106 -3.44 -18.65 -15.69
CA VAL A 106 -2.65 -18.10 -14.58
C VAL A 106 -1.73 -19.14 -13.94
N PRO A 107 -2.21 -20.34 -13.51
CA PRO A 107 -1.33 -21.31 -12.87
C PRO A 107 -0.22 -21.82 -13.78
N SER A 108 -0.52 -22.09 -15.06
CA SER A 108 0.47 -22.61 -16.02
C SER A 108 1.55 -21.57 -16.33
N LYS A 109 1.17 -20.30 -16.48
CA LYS A 109 2.10 -19.20 -16.74
C LYS A 109 3.05 -18.96 -15.56
N LEU A 110 2.54 -18.99 -14.33
CA LEU A 110 3.37 -18.86 -13.12
C LEU A 110 4.35 -20.04 -12.96
N LYS A 111 3.91 -21.27 -13.30
CA LYS A 111 4.80 -22.44 -13.31
C LYS A 111 5.91 -22.28 -14.35
N GLN A 112 5.58 -21.84 -15.55
CA GLN A 112 6.55 -21.56 -16.60
C GLN A 112 7.60 -20.55 -16.13
N LEU A 113 7.19 -19.44 -15.52
CA LEU A 113 8.13 -18.44 -14.98
C LEU A 113 9.06 -19.01 -13.91
N ALA A 114 8.52 -19.86 -13.01
CA ALA A 114 9.34 -20.51 -12.00
C ALA A 114 10.40 -21.45 -12.63
N GLU A 115 10.03 -22.21 -13.68
CA GLU A 115 10.92 -23.05 -14.45
C GLU A 115 11.98 -22.24 -15.21
N GLU A 116 11.64 -21.02 -15.68
CA GLU A 116 12.54 -20.05 -16.31
C GLU A 116 13.44 -19.31 -15.30
N GLY A 117 13.35 -19.64 -14.02
CA GLY A 117 14.20 -19.11 -12.95
C GLY A 117 13.79 -17.74 -12.43
N TYR A 118 12.57 -17.27 -12.71
CA TYR A 118 12.07 -16.03 -12.12
C TYR A 118 11.78 -16.19 -10.63
N LEU A 119 12.15 -15.18 -9.86
CA LEU A 119 11.61 -14.97 -8.54
C LEU A 119 10.18 -14.41 -8.68
N ILE A 120 9.18 -15.18 -8.20
CA ILE A 120 7.79 -14.77 -8.27
C ILE A 120 7.39 -14.12 -6.96
N ALA A 121 6.87 -12.88 -7.05
CA ALA A 121 6.39 -12.11 -5.90
C ALA A 121 4.98 -11.58 -6.13
N ILE A 122 4.18 -11.49 -5.06
CA ILE A 122 2.87 -10.84 -5.08
C ILE A 122 2.96 -9.57 -4.24
N LEU A 123 2.65 -8.42 -4.85
CA LEU A 123 2.66 -7.10 -4.20
C LEU A 123 1.26 -6.48 -4.28
N SER A 124 0.50 -6.51 -3.19
CA SER A 124 -0.92 -6.16 -3.19
C SER A 124 -1.27 -4.99 -2.27
N ASN A 125 -2.21 -4.13 -2.70
CA ASN A 125 -2.78 -3.06 -1.90
C ASN A 125 -4.05 -3.55 -1.19
N GLN A 126 -4.00 -3.74 0.13
CA GLN A 126 -5.11 -4.28 0.94
C GLN A 126 -5.66 -3.24 1.93
N ALA A 127 -6.08 -2.07 1.42
CA ALA A 127 -6.57 -0.95 2.24
C ALA A 127 -7.85 -1.24 3.05
N GLY A 128 -8.53 -2.36 2.77
CA GLY A 128 -9.70 -2.80 3.53
C GLY A 128 -9.34 -3.49 4.86
N ILE A 129 -8.04 -3.71 5.14
CA ILE A 129 -7.53 -4.38 6.33
C ILE A 129 -6.77 -3.33 7.14
N SER A 130 -7.19 -3.04 8.38
CA SER A 130 -6.40 -2.24 9.31
C SER A 130 -5.77 -3.12 10.36
N MET A 131 -4.48 -2.89 10.63
CA MET A 131 -3.74 -3.55 11.72
C MET A 131 -3.83 -2.76 13.03
N ASN A 132 -4.50 -1.61 13.03
CA ASN A 132 -4.62 -0.74 14.20
C ASN A 132 -5.64 -1.31 15.20
N SER A 133 -5.15 -1.73 16.36
CA SER A 133 -5.97 -2.29 17.45
C SER A 133 -6.92 -1.27 18.13
N ALA A 134 -6.70 0.03 17.93
CA ALA A 134 -7.55 1.10 18.46
C ALA A 134 -8.68 1.52 17.50
N SER A 135 -8.80 0.90 16.34
CA SER A 135 -9.85 1.20 15.35
C SER A 135 -11.24 0.82 15.88
N LYS A 136 -12.24 1.64 15.58
CA LYS A 136 -13.68 1.31 15.85
C LYS A 136 -14.17 0.08 15.06
N THR A 137 -13.41 -0.35 14.05
CA THR A 137 -13.72 -1.46 13.13
C THR A 137 -12.93 -2.73 13.40
N VAL A 138 -12.27 -2.84 14.56
CA VAL A 138 -11.33 -3.95 14.91
C VAL A 138 -11.87 -5.34 14.58
N ASN A 139 -13.15 -5.63 14.87
CA ASN A 139 -13.71 -6.95 14.62
C ASN A 139 -13.90 -7.24 13.13
N SER A 140 -14.34 -6.24 12.35
CA SER A 140 -14.46 -6.40 10.90
C SER A 140 -13.11 -6.49 10.22
N ASP A 141 -12.11 -5.75 10.71
CA ASP A 141 -10.75 -5.77 10.20
C ASP A 141 -10.07 -7.12 10.48
N LYS A 142 -10.25 -7.68 11.68
CA LYS A 142 -9.79 -9.05 12.01
C LYS A 142 -10.41 -10.10 11.09
N LYS A 143 -11.71 -9.99 10.80
CA LYS A 143 -12.39 -10.90 9.88
C LYS A 143 -11.79 -10.76 8.47
N ARG A 144 -11.67 -9.55 7.94
CA ARG A 144 -11.09 -9.30 6.61
C ARG A 144 -9.66 -9.81 6.50
N LEU A 145 -8.86 -9.62 7.55
CA LEU A 145 -7.50 -10.15 7.62
C LEU A 145 -7.50 -11.69 7.59
N ALA A 146 -8.37 -12.34 8.33
CA ALA A 146 -8.49 -13.79 8.35
C ALA A 146 -8.93 -14.32 6.98
N ASP A 147 -9.95 -13.72 6.37
CA ASP A 147 -10.46 -14.06 5.05
C ASP A 147 -9.38 -13.89 3.96
N PHE A 148 -8.63 -12.78 4.00
CA PHE A 148 -7.51 -12.54 3.09
C PHE A 148 -6.41 -13.59 3.25
N LYS A 149 -5.99 -13.87 4.49
CA LYS A 149 -4.97 -14.91 4.77
C LYS A 149 -5.41 -16.29 4.28
N GLN A 150 -6.68 -16.65 4.49
CA GLN A 150 -7.22 -17.92 4.03
C GLN A 150 -7.22 -18.01 2.50
N ARG A 151 -7.65 -16.95 1.81
CA ARG A 151 -7.65 -16.88 0.35
C ARG A 151 -6.24 -17.02 -0.24
N VAL A 152 -5.28 -16.25 0.30
CA VAL A 152 -3.87 -16.36 -0.10
C VAL A 152 -3.33 -17.77 0.14
N LYS A 153 -3.60 -18.36 1.31
CA LYS A 153 -3.19 -19.73 1.64
C LYS A 153 -3.72 -20.73 0.62
N ASN A 154 -5.00 -20.65 0.27
CA ASN A 154 -5.63 -21.54 -0.71
C ASN A 154 -4.95 -21.42 -2.09
N VAL A 155 -4.68 -20.18 -2.54
CA VAL A 155 -4.01 -19.89 -3.81
C VAL A 155 -2.58 -20.46 -3.82
N LEU A 156 -1.79 -20.18 -2.79
CA LEU A 156 -0.39 -20.61 -2.71
C LEU A 156 -0.27 -22.14 -2.63
N ILE A 157 -1.15 -22.82 -1.89
CA ILE A 157 -1.19 -24.28 -1.82
C ILE A 157 -1.52 -24.89 -3.19
N GLN A 158 -2.46 -24.28 -3.92
CA GLN A 158 -2.85 -24.79 -5.25
C GLN A 158 -1.76 -24.55 -6.30
N LEU A 159 -1.01 -23.45 -6.21
CA LEU A 159 0.14 -23.19 -7.09
C LEU A 159 1.31 -24.11 -6.79
N ASP A 160 1.57 -24.35 -5.52
CA ASP A 160 2.71 -25.14 -5.00
C ASP A 160 4.07 -24.68 -5.56
N LEU A 161 4.27 -23.34 -5.63
CA LEU A 161 5.46 -22.67 -6.16
C LEU A 161 6.17 -21.84 -5.08
N PRO A 162 7.47 -21.61 -5.20
CA PRO A 162 8.21 -20.70 -4.32
C PRO A 162 7.74 -19.26 -4.55
N ILE A 163 6.81 -18.78 -3.73
CA ILE A 163 6.22 -17.44 -3.84
C ILE A 163 6.30 -16.72 -2.51
N VAL A 164 6.60 -15.43 -2.57
CA VAL A 164 6.47 -14.50 -1.46
C VAL A 164 5.38 -13.48 -1.75
N LEU A 165 4.67 -13.04 -0.72
CA LEU A 165 3.63 -12.04 -0.85
C LEU A 165 3.86 -10.91 0.15
N TYR A 166 3.69 -9.69 -0.32
CA TYR A 166 3.64 -8.46 0.48
C TYR A 166 2.29 -7.77 0.25
N ALA A 167 1.62 -7.38 1.34
CA ALA A 167 0.33 -6.68 1.25
C ALA A 167 0.34 -5.44 2.14
N ALA A 168 0.22 -4.27 1.51
CA ALA A 168 0.15 -2.99 2.20
C ALA A 168 -1.27 -2.74 2.73
N THR A 169 -1.41 -2.57 4.05
CA THR A 169 -2.70 -2.38 4.72
C THR A 169 -3.04 -0.92 4.98
N GLU A 170 -2.05 -0.02 4.90
CA GLU A 170 -2.22 1.42 5.13
C GLU A 170 -1.76 2.25 3.92
N LYS A 171 -2.02 3.58 3.97
CA LYS A 171 -1.59 4.53 2.93
C LYS A 171 -0.20 5.10 3.23
N ASP A 172 0.76 4.23 3.44
CA ASP A 172 2.14 4.57 3.78
C ASP A 172 3.13 4.28 2.64
N LYS A 173 4.43 4.22 2.96
CA LYS A 173 5.51 3.94 2.01
C LYS A 173 5.39 2.60 1.28
N PHE A 174 4.62 1.65 1.82
CA PHE A 174 4.46 0.32 1.22
C PHE A 174 3.38 0.28 0.15
N ARG A 175 2.41 1.22 0.21
CA ARG A 175 1.28 1.19 -0.71
C ARG A 175 1.69 1.61 -2.12
N LYS A 176 1.42 0.77 -3.13
CA LYS A 176 1.54 1.12 -4.55
C LYS A 176 0.82 2.44 -4.85
N PRO A 177 1.45 3.39 -5.58
CA PRO A 177 2.63 3.23 -6.44
C PRO A 177 3.99 3.43 -5.77
N ARG A 178 4.09 3.58 -4.44
CA ARG A 178 5.37 3.67 -3.74
C ARG A 178 6.11 2.33 -3.78
N THR A 179 7.45 2.38 -3.76
CA THR A 179 8.32 1.20 -3.99
C THR A 179 8.51 0.33 -2.75
N GLY A 180 8.06 0.73 -1.57
CA GLY A 180 8.42 0.09 -0.31
C GLY A 180 8.18 -1.42 -0.22
N MET A 181 7.16 -1.98 -0.91
CA MET A 181 7.00 -3.45 -0.98
C MET A 181 8.09 -4.10 -1.84
N TRP A 182 8.46 -3.46 -2.95
CA TRP A 182 9.57 -3.91 -3.80
C TRP A 182 10.91 -3.84 -3.06
N ASP A 183 11.17 -2.75 -2.36
CA ASP A 183 12.39 -2.58 -1.58
C ASP A 183 12.50 -3.65 -0.49
N LYS A 184 11.40 -3.97 0.22
CA LYS A 184 11.36 -5.07 1.20
C LYS A 184 11.55 -6.46 0.57
N LEU A 185 11.07 -6.66 -0.65
CA LEU A 185 11.34 -7.87 -1.40
C LEU A 185 12.85 -8.00 -1.66
N LEU A 186 13.51 -6.96 -2.15
CA LEU A 186 14.95 -6.97 -2.42
C LEU A 186 15.77 -7.17 -1.14
N GLU A 187 15.42 -6.48 -0.05
CA GLU A 187 16.07 -6.68 1.26
C GLU A 187 15.96 -8.14 1.72
N ALA A 188 14.77 -8.73 1.67
CA ALA A 188 14.52 -10.10 2.14
C ALA A 188 15.24 -11.16 1.29
N GLN A 189 15.53 -10.86 0.03
CA GLN A 189 16.24 -11.74 -0.90
C GLN A 189 17.74 -11.43 -0.99
N ALA A 190 18.25 -10.48 -0.17
CA ALA A 190 19.63 -9.99 -0.21
C ALA A 190 20.06 -9.53 -1.62
N LEU A 191 19.18 -8.79 -2.31
CA LEU A 191 19.36 -8.26 -3.67
C LEU A 191 19.47 -6.73 -3.66
N THR A 192 20.24 -6.18 -2.73
CA THR A 192 20.30 -4.72 -2.51
C THR A 192 21.48 -4.04 -3.20
N ARG A 193 22.38 -4.81 -3.83
CA ARG A 193 23.53 -4.25 -4.54
C ARG A 193 23.20 -4.05 -6.01
N GLU A 194 23.83 -3.06 -6.60
CA GLU A 194 23.74 -2.81 -8.04
C GLU A 194 24.16 -4.05 -8.84
N GLY A 195 23.41 -4.38 -9.89
CA GLY A 195 23.66 -5.54 -10.75
C GLY A 195 23.18 -6.89 -10.21
N GLU A 196 22.57 -6.95 -9.01
CA GLU A 196 22.00 -8.20 -8.47
C GLU A 196 20.61 -8.52 -9.03
N VAL A 197 19.93 -7.53 -9.62
CA VAL A 197 18.62 -7.66 -10.26
C VAL A 197 18.74 -7.22 -11.73
N ASP A 198 18.23 -8.04 -12.62
CA ASP A 198 18.13 -7.73 -14.03
C ASP A 198 16.81 -7.03 -14.32
N LEU A 199 16.82 -5.69 -14.20
CA LEU A 199 15.60 -4.87 -14.33
C LEU A 199 15.00 -4.96 -15.74
N GLU A 200 15.78 -5.24 -16.78
CA GLU A 200 15.30 -5.37 -18.16
C GLU A 200 14.36 -6.57 -18.32
N PHE A 201 14.66 -7.67 -17.62
CA PHE A 201 13.83 -8.88 -17.61
C PHE A 201 12.81 -8.91 -16.49
N CYS A 202 12.82 -7.92 -15.58
CA CYS A 202 11.81 -7.82 -14.55
C CYS A 202 10.50 -7.23 -15.09
N CYS A 203 9.38 -7.68 -14.52
CA CYS A 203 8.08 -7.13 -14.86
C CYS A 203 7.15 -7.03 -13.66
N PHE A 204 6.18 -6.13 -13.78
CA PHE A 204 5.03 -6.06 -12.89
C PHE A 204 3.74 -6.26 -13.69
N VAL A 205 2.89 -7.19 -13.25
CA VAL A 205 1.60 -7.47 -13.86
C VAL A 205 0.49 -7.07 -12.89
N GLY A 206 -0.46 -6.22 -13.35
CA GLY A 206 -1.54 -5.75 -12.50
C GLY A 206 -2.70 -5.09 -13.27
N ASP A 207 -3.90 -5.07 -12.66
CA ASP A 207 -5.11 -4.53 -13.27
C ASP A 207 -5.19 -3.00 -13.17
N ALA A 208 -4.49 -2.37 -12.21
CA ALA A 208 -4.46 -0.93 -12.02
C ALA A 208 -3.48 -0.25 -12.99
N GLY A 209 -3.74 -0.38 -14.29
CA GLY A 209 -2.92 0.13 -15.39
C GLY A 209 -3.29 1.52 -15.90
N GLY A 210 -4.34 2.16 -15.36
CA GLY A 210 -4.83 3.47 -15.79
C GLY A 210 -5.50 3.45 -17.18
N ARG A 211 -5.93 2.28 -17.67
CA ARG A 211 -6.55 2.14 -18.99
C ARG A 211 -7.83 2.97 -19.08
N THR A 212 -8.02 3.64 -20.20
CA THR A 212 -9.24 4.42 -20.47
C THR A 212 -10.40 3.50 -20.86
N ALA A 213 -11.63 3.96 -20.65
CA ALA A 213 -12.81 3.26 -21.15
C ALA A 213 -12.74 3.13 -22.68
N SER A 214 -13.19 2.00 -23.20
CA SER A 214 -13.24 1.78 -24.65
C SER A 214 -14.65 1.93 -25.21
N ALA A 215 -14.75 2.23 -26.52
CA ALA A 215 -16.02 2.28 -27.25
C ALA A 215 -16.80 0.94 -27.23
N LYS A 216 -16.12 -0.18 -26.90
CA LYS A 216 -16.72 -1.52 -26.77
C LYS A 216 -17.36 -1.77 -25.40
N GLY A 217 -17.56 -0.73 -24.58
CA GLY A 217 -18.20 -0.83 -23.26
C GLY A 217 -17.29 -1.35 -22.14
N ILE A 218 -15.96 -1.50 -22.38
CA ILE A 218 -15.02 -1.88 -21.34
C ILE A 218 -14.76 -0.64 -20.47
N LYS A 219 -14.93 -0.79 -19.16
CA LYS A 219 -14.73 0.30 -18.20
C LYS A 219 -13.27 0.71 -18.09
N ALA A 220 -13.05 1.97 -17.69
CA ALA A 220 -11.73 2.44 -17.30
C ALA A 220 -11.25 1.74 -16.02
N ASP A 221 -9.93 1.64 -15.88
CA ASP A 221 -9.34 1.12 -14.66
C ASP A 221 -9.60 2.08 -13.49
N PHE A 222 -9.66 1.52 -12.31
CA PHE A 222 -9.89 2.27 -11.07
C PHE A 222 -8.72 3.19 -10.73
N SER A 223 -7.48 2.78 -11.04
CA SER A 223 -6.26 3.55 -10.75
C SER A 223 -5.13 3.17 -11.72
N CYS A 224 -4.01 3.88 -11.60
CA CYS A 224 -2.78 3.62 -12.33
C CYS A 224 -1.66 3.11 -11.42
N SER A 225 -1.99 2.66 -10.20
CA SER A 225 -1.00 2.40 -9.14
C SER A 225 -0.01 1.29 -9.46
N ASP A 226 -0.40 0.31 -10.27
CA ASP A 226 0.46 -0.81 -10.65
C ASP A 226 1.46 -0.40 -11.73
N ARG A 227 0.97 0.28 -12.76
CA ARG A 227 1.82 0.86 -13.80
C ARG A 227 2.80 1.88 -13.23
N ASP A 228 2.34 2.71 -12.30
CA ASP A 228 3.16 3.74 -11.69
C ASP A 228 4.20 3.12 -10.74
N LEU A 229 3.88 2.01 -10.03
CA LEU A 229 4.88 1.23 -9.30
C LEU A 229 5.98 0.71 -10.23
N ALA A 230 5.59 0.06 -11.32
CA ALA A 230 6.56 -0.45 -12.30
C ALA A 230 7.44 0.67 -12.88
N SER A 231 6.84 1.82 -13.18
CA SER A 231 7.58 3.02 -13.62
C SER A 231 8.55 3.54 -12.57
N ASN A 232 8.15 3.57 -11.28
CA ASN A 232 9.00 4.04 -10.18
C ASN A 232 10.16 3.09 -9.89
N VAL A 233 9.97 1.79 -10.12
CA VAL A 233 11.02 0.76 -10.00
C VAL A 233 11.93 0.73 -11.25
N GLY A 234 11.43 1.16 -12.39
CA GLY A 234 12.15 1.08 -13.68
C GLY A 234 12.03 -0.27 -14.38
N ILE A 235 10.91 -0.98 -14.21
CA ILE A 235 10.64 -2.29 -14.82
C ILE A 235 9.45 -2.24 -15.78
N LYS A 236 9.30 -3.28 -16.58
CA LYS A 236 8.19 -3.40 -17.53
C LYS A 236 6.86 -3.59 -16.80
N PHE A 237 5.84 -2.85 -17.23
CA PHE A 237 4.45 -3.07 -16.80
C PHE A 237 3.65 -3.79 -17.89
N MET A 238 2.78 -4.71 -17.47
CA MET A 238 1.79 -5.36 -18.33
C MET A 238 0.47 -5.52 -17.55
N THR A 239 -0.65 -5.45 -18.29
CA THR A 239 -1.95 -5.82 -17.72
C THR A 239 -2.12 -7.34 -17.72
N PRO A 240 -3.06 -7.91 -16.95
CA PRO A 240 -3.36 -9.35 -16.99
C PRO A 240 -3.68 -9.83 -18.39
N GLU A 241 -4.42 -9.07 -19.17
CA GLU A 241 -4.78 -9.41 -20.55
C GLU A 241 -3.56 -9.44 -21.48
N GLU A 242 -2.68 -8.45 -21.37
CA GLU A 242 -1.40 -8.42 -22.12
C GLU A 242 -0.52 -9.60 -21.76
N PHE A 243 -0.38 -9.90 -20.46
CA PHE A 243 0.55 -10.91 -19.98
C PHE A 243 0.06 -12.35 -20.17
N PHE A 244 -1.19 -12.63 -19.77
CA PHE A 244 -1.73 -14.00 -19.78
C PHE A 244 -2.36 -14.35 -21.13
N LEU A 245 -2.95 -13.38 -21.84
CA LEU A 245 -3.71 -13.64 -23.07
C LEU A 245 -3.00 -13.18 -24.33
N GLY A 246 -1.93 -12.34 -24.20
CA GLY A 246 -1.20 -11.80 -25.34
C GLY A 246 -1.99 -10.71 -26.08
N GLU A 247 -2.92 -10.03 -25.40
CA GLU A 247 -3.69 -8.93 -25.98
C GLU A 247 -2.82 -7.69 -26.20
N ASP A 248 -3.23 -6.87 -27.18
CA ASP A 248 -2.58 -5.60 -27.43
C ASP A 248 -2.77 -4.60 -26.28
N SER A 249 -1.77 -3.75 -26.08
CA SER A 249 -1.80 -2.69 -25.08
C SER A 249 -2.91 -1.68 -25.39
N ARG A 250 -3.70 -1.34 -24.35
CA ARG A 250 -4.74 -0.32 -24.44
C ARG A 250 -4.22 1.06 -24.06
N PRO A 251 -4.78 2.15 -24.63
CA PRO A 251 -4.48 3.51 -24.20
C PRO A 251 -4.72 3.68 -22.68
N PHE A 252 -3.82 4.40 -22.03
CA PHE A 252 -3.94 4.69 -20.60
C PHE A 252 -3.72 6.18 -20.31
N MET A 253 -4.19 6.63 -19.16
CA MET A 253 -4.01 8.00 -18.68
C MET A 253 -3.68 7.99 -17.19
N ARG A 254 -2.63 8.70 -16.79
CA ARG A 254 -2.32 8.96 -15.40
C ARG A 254 -3.22 10.07 -14.86
N SER A 255 -3.68 9.91 -13.62
CA SER A 255 -4.41 10.98 -12.94
C SER A 255 -3.52 12.17 -12.57
N PHE A 256 -2.22 11.93 -12.44
CA PHE A 256 -1.17 12.92 -12.20
C PHE A 256 0.15 12.42 -12.78
N ASP A 257 0.87 13.31 -13.48
CA ASP A 257 2.21 13.06 -13.97
C ASP A 257 3.16 14.14 -13.44
N PRO A 258 4.08 13.79 -12.51
CA PRO A 258 5.02 14.77 -11.93
C PRO A 258 5.98 15.32 -12.98
N THR A 259 6.29 14.62 -14.07
CA THR A 259 7.21 15.07 -15.11
C THR A 259 6.71 16.32 -15.82
N ALA A 260 5.39 16.49 -15.94
CA ALA A 260 4.78 17.68 -16.49
C ALA A 260 5.10 18.97 -15.70
N HIS A 261 5.48 18.82 -14.43
CA HIS A 261 5.83 19.94 -13.56
C HIS A 261 7.35 20.19 -13.48
N VAL A 262 8.18 19.27 -13.94
CA VAL A 262 9.65 19.38 -13.91
C VAL A 262 10.19 19.86 -15.27
N SER A 263 9.58 19.44 -16.36
CA SER A 263 10.03 19.70 -17.72
C SER A 263 10.29 21.20 -18.03
N PRO A 264 9.44 22.17 -17.62
CA PRO A 264 9.69 23.58 -17.88
C PRO A 264 10.99 24.11 -17.25
N PHE A 265 11.40 23.53 -16.11
CA PHE A 265 12.61 23.95 -15.39
C PHE A 265 13.89 23.30 -15.93
N LEU A 266 13.79 22.11 -16.53
CA LEU A 266 14.93 21.40 -17.11
C LEU A 266 15.24 21.88 -18.55
N THR A 267 14.24 22.38 -19.27
CA THR A 267 14.38 22.79 -20.68
C THR A 267 14.65 24.28 -20.84
N SER A 268 14.25 25.11 -19.89
CA SER A 268 14.54 26.53 -19.93
C SER A 268 15.94 26.81 -19.40
N LYS A 269 16.91 26.92 -20.32
CA LYS A 269 18.17 27.67 -20.08
C LYS A 269 17.87 29.19 -20.03
N THR A 270 16.72 29.58 -19.48
CA THR A 270 16.47 30.98 -19.22
C THR A 270 17.22 31.34 -17.96
N ASP A 271 18.12 32.31 -18.07
CA ASP A 271 18.80 33.02 -16.99
C ASP A 271 17.82 33.77 -16.06
N ALA A 272 16.63 33.20 -15.83
CA ALA A 272 15.74 33.70 -14.81
C ALA A 272 16.40 33.36 -13.48
N SER A 273 17.16 34.31 -12.97
CA SER A 273 17.66 34.30 -11.59
C SER A 273 16.52 33.87 -10.68
N PRO A 274 16.70 32.84 -9.82
CA PRO A 274 15.66 32.44 -8.89
C PRO A 274 15.17 33.71 -8.18
N ILE A 275 13.84 33.89 -8.11
CA ILE A 275 13.25 35.04 -7.42
C ILE A 275 13.75 34.99 -5.99
N ALA A 276 14.83 35.72 -5.73
CA ALA A 276 15.42 35.83 -4.40
C ALA A 276 14.44 36.58 -3.51
N PHE A 277 14.14 36.02 -2.34
CA PHE A 277 13.37 36.75 -1.35
C PHE A 277 14.20 37.95 -0.88
N ALA A 278 13.70 39.15 -1.10
CA ALA A 278 14.31 40.36 -0.59
C ALA A 278 13.68 40.74 0.75
N LYS A 279 14.50 40.87 1.79
CA LYS A 279 14.08 41.46 3.07
C LYS A 279 13.68 42.92 2.82
N LYS A 280 12.48 43.33 3.26
CA LYS A 280 11.95 44.68 3.00
C LYS A 280 12.04 45.60 4.21
N ASN A 281 12.06 45.01 5.41
CA ASN A 281 12.13 45.76 6.67
C ASN A 281 13.20 45.15 7.56
N ASP A 282 13.81 45.92 8.44
CA ASP A 282 14.83 45.42 9.38
C ASP A 282 14.25 44.39 10.33
N LEU A 283 13.00 44.58 10.75
CA LEU A 283 12.22 43.66 11.54
C LEU A 283 10.87 43.46 10.88
N GLU A 284 10.49 42.20 10.64
CA GLU A 284 9.21 41.87 10.03
C GLU A 284 8.74 40.46 10.37
N LEU A 285 7.43 40.25 10.30
CA LEU A 285 6.78 38.96 10.39
C LEU A 285 6.39 38.47 8.99
N VAL A 286 6.86 37.31 8.59
CA VAL A 286 6.47 36.65 7.31
C VAL A 286 5.63 35.43 7.60
N ILE A 287 4.43 35.36 7.03
CA ILE A 287 3.58 34.18 7.13
C ILE A 287 3.56 33.43 5.79
N PHE A 288 3.67 32.13 5.82
CA PHE A 288 3.47 31.28 4.65
C PHE A 288 2.00 30.88 4.56
N CYS A 289 1.47 30.86 3.35
CA CYS A 289 0.13 30.33 3.05
C CYS A 289 0.24 29.32 1.91
N GLY A 290 -0.19 28.08 2.13
CA GLY A 290 -0.17 27.04 1.11
C GLY A 290 -0.30 25.63 1.67
N SER A 291 -0.63 24.69 0.80
CA SER A 291 -0.87 23.28 1.14
C SER A 291 0.36 22.59 1.76
N PRO A 292 0.18 21.51 2.56
CA PRO A 292 1.26 20.57 2.84
C PRO A 292 1.90 20.12 1.52
N GLY A 293 3.21 19.85 1.49
CA GLY A 293 3.89 19.45 0.25
C GLY A 293 4.17 20.59 -0.76
N ALA A 294 3.72 21.83 -0.50
CA ALA A 294 3.95 22.97 -1.41
C ALA A 294 5.39 23.54 -1.40
N GLY A 295 6.29 22.98 -0.59
CA GLY A 295 7.69 23.41 -0.54
C GLY A 295 8.01 24.51 0.48
N LYS A 296 7.08 24.91 1.34
CA LYS A 296 7.23 26.00 2.33
C LYS A 296 8.52 25.89 3.15
N SER A 297 8.74 24.74 3.79
CA SER A 297 9.91 24.55 4.67
C SER A 297 11.22 24.55 3.89
N THR A 298 11.24 24.00 2.69
CA THR A 298 12.42 24.04 1.79
C THR A 298 12.74 25.48 1.41
N TRP A 299 11.70 26.22 1.05
CA TRP A 299 11.85 27.64 0.66
C TRP A 299 12.33 28.51 1.82
N PHE A 300 11.86 28.25 3.07
CA PHE A 300 12.39 28.88 4.27
C PHE A 300 13.90 28.65 4.39
N GLN A 301 14.35 27.38 4.29
CA GLN A 301 15.77 27.03 4.46
C GLN A 301 16.66 27.72 3.41
N GLN A 302 16.16 27.84 2.17
CA GLN A 302 16.92 28.40 1.05
C GLN A 302 16.93 29.95 1.03
N HIS A 303 15.85 30.61 1.42
CA HIS A 303 15.66 32.05 1.17
C HIS A 303 15.54 32.93 2.42
N LEU A 304 14.97 32.45 3.53
CA LEU A 304 14.75 33.24 4.71
C LEU A 304 15.78 32.98 5.81
N LYS A 305 16.15 31.73 5.99
CA LYS A 305 17.17 31.39 7.00
C LYS A 305 18.51 32.07 6.76
N PRO A 306 19.04 32.19 5.52
CA PRO A 306 20.27 32.92 5.26
C PRO A 306 20.16 34.43 5.55
N LEU A 307 18.93 34.99 5.57
CA LEU A 307 18.65 36.39 5.90
C LEU A 307 18.37 36.61 7.40
N GLY A 308 18.60 35.57 8.24
CA GLY A 308 18.49 35.71 9.69
C GLY A 308 17.06 35.60 10.25
N TYR A 309 16.10 35.04 9.49
CA TYR A 309 14.76 34.81 10.03
C TYR A 309 14.72 33.59 10.94
N GLU A 310 14.04 33.72 12.07
CA GLU A 310 13.70 32.59 12.95
C GLU A 310 12.45 31.90 12.44
N ARG A 311 12.44 30.56 12.56
CA ARG A 311 11.33 29.70 12.08
C ARG A 311 10.38 29.37 13.19
N VAL A 312 9.11 29.65 13.00
CA VAL A 312 8.02 29.17 13.85
C VAL A 312 7.16 28.18 13.09
N ASN A 313 7.05 26.96 13.61
CA ASN A 313 6.30 25.87 12.97
C ASN A 313 5.50 25.07 14.00
N GLN A 314 4.21 24.85 13.72
CA GLN A 314 3.28 24.21 14.65
C GLN A 314 3.54 22.71 14.82
N ASP A 315 4.07 22.02 13.82
CA ASP A 315 4.42 20.60 13.93
C ASP A 315 5.54 20.38 14.95
N LEU A 316 6.45 21.34 15.08
CA LEU A 316 7.52 21.34 16.06
C LEU A 316 7.02 21.80 17.44
N LEU A 317 6.28 22.91 17.49
CA LEU A 317 5.84 23.55 18.73
C LEU A 317 4.54 22.99 19.30
N LYS A 318 3.84 22.12 18.56
CA LYS A 318 2.66 21.33 18.96
C LYS A 318 1.36 22.13 19.14
N SER A 319 1.41 23.45 19.36
CA SER A 319 0.20 24.27 19.49
C SER A 319 0.36 25.65 18.89
N ARG A 320 -0.74 26.24 18.44
CA ARG A 320 -0.78 27.62 17.93
C ARG A 320 -0.36 28.64 18.97
N ASP A 321 -0.85 28.49 20.21
CA ASP A 321 -0.57 29.43 21.29
C ASP A 321 0.92 29.44 21.61
N ARG A 322 1.56 28.28 21.58
CA ARG A 322 3.02 28.21 21.75
C ARG A 322 3.75 28.84 20.56
N CYS A 323 3.24 28.69 19.33
CA CYS A 323 3.79 29.36 18.17
C CYS A 323 3.71 30.89 18.30
N LEU A 324 2.56 31.41 18.74
CA LEU A 324 2.37 32.85 18.95
C LEU A 324 3.31 33.37 20.04
N LYS A 325 3.48 32.66 21.15
CA LYS A 325 4.38 33.02 22.23
C LYS A 325 5.84 33.10 21.75
N VAL A 326 6.33 32.05 21.08
CA VAL A 326 7.70 31.96 20.56
C VAL A 326 7.95 33.03 19.48
N ALA A 327 6.97 33.27 18.61
CA ALA A 327 7.07 34.31 17.61
C ALA A 327 7.19 35.71 18.26
N ARG A 328 6.40 36.00 19.29
CA ARG A 328 6.48 37.26 20.07
C ARG A 328 7.86 37.42 20.69
N GLU A 329 8.37 36.40 21.37
CA GLU A 329 9.69 36.41 22.01
C GLU A 329 10.79 36.79 20.99
N PHE A 330 10.82 36.16 19.81
CA PHE A 330 11.80 36.48 18.76
C PHE A 330 11.65 37.90 18.22
N LEU A 331 10.42 38.36 18.00
CA LEU A 331 10.16 39.69 17.49
C LEU A 331 10.57 40.79 18.51
N GLU A 332 10.28 40.57 19.80
CA GLU A 332 10.71 41.45 20.90
C GLU A 332 12.24 41.46 21.05
N ASP A 333 12.92 40.35 20.74
CA ASP A 333 14.38 40.23 20.65
C ASP A 333 14.98 40.90 19.37
N GLY A 334 14.16 41.55 18.53
CA GLY A 334 14.61 42.19 17.29
C GLY A 334 14.90 41.23 16.15
N LYS A 335 14.42 39.99 16.20
CA LYS A 335 14.61 38.97 15.16
C LYS A 335 13.37 38.84 14.28
N SER A 336 13.55 38.95 12.98
CA SER A 336 12.46 38.67 12.02
C SER A 336 12.02 37.20 12.08
N VAL A 337 10.72 36.97 11.95
CA VAL A 337 10.12 35.62 12.09
C VAL A 337 9.45 35.17 10.80
N ALA A 338 9.61 33.92 10.47
CA ALA A 338 8.86 33.23 9.41
C ALA A 338 7.96 32.14 10.01
N VAL A 339 6.66 32.25 9.79
CA VAL A 339 5.65 31.29 10.23
C VAL A 339 5.43 30.26 9.14
N ASP A 340 6.08 29.12 9.30
CA ASP A 340 6.02 27.99 8.36
C ASP A 340 4.87 27.02 8.73
N ASN A 341 3.64 27.51 8.55
CA ASN A 341 2.42 26.75 8.71
C ASN A 341 1.59 26.82 7.41
N THR A 342 0.51 26.06 7.32
CA THR A 342 -0.40 26.11 6.17
C THR A 342 -1.16 27.44 6.08
N ASN A 343 -1.56 27.99 7.22
CA ASN A 343 -2.31 29.26 7.37
C ASN A 343 -3.44 29.41 6.32
N ALA A 344 -4.18 28.31 6.09
CA ALA A 344 -5.07 28.16 4.94
C ALA A 344 -6.29 29.10 4.98
N ASP A 345 -6.85 29.32 6.16
CA ASP A 345 -8.04 30.15 6.33
C ASP A 345 -7.72 31.55 6.91
N ILE A 346 -8.66 32.46 6.76
CA ILE A 346 -8.57 33.85 7.22
C ILE A 346 -8.35 33.88 8.73
N LYS A 347 -9.07 33.06 9.51
CA LYS A 347 -8.95 33.04 10.97
C LYS A 347 -7.57 32.62 11.44
N ALA A 348 -6.96 31.65 10.76
CA ALA A 348 -5.59 31.23 11.07
C ALA A 348 -4.58 32.35 10.84
N ARG A 349 -4.77 33.16 9.78
CA ARG A 349 -3.91 34.30 9.49
C ARG A 349 -4.17 35.49 10.42
N GLU A 350 -5.40 35.67 10.87
CA GLU A 350 -5.81 36.78 11.77
C GLU A 350 -5.04 36.78 13.10
N TYR A 351 -4.67 35.62 13.63
CA TYR A 351 -3.82 35.57 14.84
C TYR A 351 -2.47 36.21 14.62
N TRP A 352 -1.89 36.07 13.44
CA TRP A 352 -0.58 36.62 13.10
C TRP A 352 -0.67 38.09 12.79
N THR A 353 -1.74 38.56 12.14
CA THR A 353 -1.96 40.00 11.91
C THR A 353 -2.15 40.72 13.22
N LYS A 354 -2.95 40.19 14.15
CA LYS A 354 -3.12 40.77 15.51
C LYS A 354 -1.80 40.82 16.31
N LEU A 355 -0.96 39.79 16.18
CA LEU A 355 0.35 39.77 16.81
C LEU A 355 1.23 40.89 16.22
N ALA A 356 1.32 41.01 14.91
CA ALA A 356 2.09 42.05 14.24
C ALA A 356 1.60 43.46 14.58
N GLU A 357 0.29 43.67 14.58
CA GLU A 357 -0.36 44.92 14.99
C GLU A 357 -0.03 45.26 16.44
N SER A 358 -0.08 44.33 17.38
CA SER A 358 0.21 44.55 18.79
C SER A 358 1.66 44.91 19.07
N LEU A 359 2.58 44.62 18.15
CA LEU A 359 4.00 44.93 18.23
C LEU A 359 4.42 46.04 17.26
N GLU A 360 3.48 46.62 16.49
CA GLU A 360 3.71 47.62 15.44
C GLU A 360 4.75 47.18 14.40
N ILE A 361 4.76 45.85 14.07
CA ILE A 361 5.74 45.26 13.16
C ILE A 361 5.08 44.99 11.80
N PRO A 362 5.77 45.29 10.68
CA PRO A 362 5.29 44.92 9.34
C PRO A 362 5.08 43.43 9.17
N ILE A 363 3.96 43.05 8.52
CA ILE A 363 3.64 41.64 8.19
C ILE A 363 3.55 41.45 6.68
N ARG A 364 4.10 40.35 6.19
CA ARG A 364 3.99 39.92 4.78
C ARG A 364 3.49 38.50 4.67
N CYS A 365 2.75 38.21 3.59
CA CYS A 365 2.32 36.84 3.26
C CYS A 365 3.03 36.35 2.01
N VAL A 366 3.62 35.17 2.11
CA VAL A 366 4.14 34.42 0.96
C VAL A 366 3.15 33.30 0.63
N HIS A 367 2.53 33.40 -0.54
CA HIS A 367 1.53 32.44 -1.00
C HIS A 367 2.16 31.41 -1.95
N PHE A 368 2.08 30.15 -1.57
CA PHE A 368 2.55 29.01 -2.36
C PHE A 368 1.41 28.48 -3.22
N THR A 369 1.54 28.62 -4.54
CA THR A 369 0.50 28.33 -5.53
C THR A 369 0.65 26.97 -6.21
N ALA A 370 1.49 26.07 -5.67
CA ALA A 370 1.66 24.74 -6.23
C ALA A 370 0.31 23.99 -6.29
N PRO A 371 -0.03 23.34 -7.44
CA PRO A 371 -1.28 22.61 -7.59
C PRO A 371 -1.46 21.52 -6.52
N SER A 372 -2.69 21.28 -6.07
CA SER A 372 -2.98 20.32 -4.99
C SER A 372 -2.42 18.92 -5.27
N LYS A 373 -2.54 18.42 -6.50
CA LYS A 373 -1.99 17.11 -6.87
C LYS A 373 -0.47 17.04 -6.81
N LEU A 374 0.24 18.13 -7.15
CA LEU A 374 1.68 18.21 -6.96
C LEU A 374 2.04 18.21 -5.47
N CYS A 375 1.27 18.93 -4.66
CA CYS A 375 1.47 18.95 -3.21
C CYS A 375 1.24 17.56 -2.59
N GLU A 376 0.18 16.87 -3.00
CA GLU A 376 -0.12 15.49 -2.57
C GLU A 376 1.00 14.52 -2.98
N HIS A 377 1.53 14.66 -4.20
CA HIS A 377 2.66 13.87 -4.67
C HIS A 377 3.91 14.14 -3.82
N ASN A 378 4.27 15.41 -3.63
CA ASN A 378 5.45 15.80 -2.84
C ASN A 378 5.35 15.32 -1.39
N ASP A 379 4.15 15.36 -0.79
CA ASP A 379 3.91 14.85 0.56
C ASP A 379 4.01 13.32 0.63
N ALA A 380 3.61 12.66 -0.44
CA ALA A 380 3.65 11.20 -0.55
C ALA A 380 5.08 10.64 -0.73
N VAL A 381 5.99 11.36 -1.39
CA VAL A 381 7.38 10.91 -1.65
C VAL A 381 8.39 11.42 -0.63
N ARG A 382 7.95 12.27 0.30
CA ARG A 382 8.76 12.86 1.36
C ARG A 382 8.90 11.95 2.58
#